data_97add60016c9753201f89cf58e3d161e
#
_entry.id   97add60016c9753201f89cf58e3d161e
#
_cell.length_a   1.000
_cell.length_b   1.000
_cell.length_c   1.000
_cell.angle_alpha   90.00
_cell.angle_beta   90.00
_cell.angle_gamma   90.00
#
_symmetry.space_group_name_H-M   'P 1'
#
loop_
_entity.id
_entity.type
_entity.pdbx_description
1 polymer ?
#
loop_
_entity_poly.entity_id
_entity_poly.type
_entity_poly.pdbx_seq_one_letter_code
_entity_poly.pdbx_strand_id
1 'polypeptide(L)'
;TAAGREALEKLIAGADIFITNWRQNPLKKAALDYDTLHAKYPKLVYGFVSGYGEKGPDKDLPGFDFTAFFARGGVLGTLFDKDSLPMLTIAGFGDHQVGMYLASGVLAALYRARETGIGDRVVVSLFHSAIWDVSLILQASQYGDPTTQYPLSRRTLPNPLVVAHKTKDGKWLQIAMPQYNRHYPIFM
;
A
#
# COMPACT_ATOMS: atom_id res chain seq x y z
N THR A 1 -31.43 10.65 -0.25
CA THR A 1 -32.55 11.54 -0.63
C THR A 1 -32.32 12.10 -2.02
N ALA A 2 -33.40 12.48 -2.75
CA ALA A 2 -33.29 13.06 -4.09
C ALA A 2 -32.50 14.38 -4.08
N ALA A 3 -32.73 15.25 -3.09
CA ALA A 3 -32.00 16.51 -2.94
C ALA A 3 -30.48 16.28 -2.70
N GLY A 4 -30.11 15.27 -1.88
CA GLY A 4 -28.71 14.93 -1.66
C GLY A 4 -28.03 14.40 -2.93
N ARG A 5 -28.76 13.66 -3.75
CA ARG A 5 -28.28 13.18 -5.03
C ARG A 5 -28.04 14.33 -6.01
N GLU A 6 -28.99 15.25 -6.11
CA GLU A 6 -28.85 16.44 -6.97
C GLU A 6 -27.65 17.30 -6.55
N ALA A 7 -27.46 17.53 -5.24
CA ALA A 7 -26.31 18.24 -4.72
C ALA A 7 -24.98 17.56 -5.08
N LEU A 8 -24.90 16.23 -4.91
CA LEU A 8 -23.72 15.46 -5.27
C LEU A 8 -23.41 15.54 -6.77
N GLU A 9 -24.41 15.44 -7.62
CA GLU A 9 -24.24 15.56 -9.08
C GLU A 9 -23.72 16.94 -9.49
N LYS A 10 -24.18 18.01 -8.85
CA LYS A 10 -23.65 19.37 -9.07
C LYS A 10 -22.19 19.48 -8.67
N LEU A 11 -21.79 18.86 -7.55
CA LEU A 11 -20.40 18.82 -7.11
C LEU A 11 -19.50 18.06 -8.08
N ILE A 12 -19.94 16.88 -8.51
CA ILE A 12 -19.19 16.06 -9.47
C ILE A 12 -19.05 16.76 -10.82
N ALA A 13 -20.08 17.43 -11.30
CA ALA A 13 -20.05 18.15 -12.56
C ALA A 13 -19.00 19.27 -12.60
N GLY A 14 -18.63 19.85 -11.44
CA GLY A 14 -17.60 20.87 -11.31
C GLY A 14 -16.23 20.34 -10.85
N ALA A 15 -16.08 19.03 -10.65
CA ALA A 15 -14.86 18.46 -10.13
C ALA A 15 -13.91 18.01 -11.25
N ASP A 16 -12.61 18.16 -11.02
CA ASP A 16 -11.56 17.56 -11.84
C ASP A 16 -11.27 16.10 -11.43
N ILE A 17 -11.49 15.78 -10.15
CA ILE A 17 -11.14 14.49 -9.55
C ILE A 17 -12.28 14.02 -8.66
N PHE A 18 -12.63 12.74 -8.78
CA PHE A 18 -13.52 12.03 -7.88
C PHE A 18 -12.76 10.89 -7.22
N ILE A 19 -12.71 10.85 -5.89
CA ILE A 19 -12.04 9.80 -5.12
C ILE A 19 -13.06 9.05 -4.26
N THR A 20 -12.94 7.72 -4.25
CA THR A 20 -13.82 6.88 -3.44
C THR A 20 -13.13 5.63 -2.93
N ASN A 21 -13.53 5.16 -1.75
CA ASN A 21 -13.19 3.86 -1.19
C ASN A 21 -14.42 2.97 -0.97
N TRP A 22 -15.55 3.34 -1.52
CA TRP A 22 -16.76 2.51 -1.48
C TRP A 22 -16.58 1.25 -2.30
N ARG A 23 -17.19 0.15 -1.87
CA ARG A 23 -17.18 -1.10 -2.64
C ARG A 23 -17.93 -0.94 -3.97
N GLN A 24 -17.56 -1.76 -4.95
CA GLN A 24 -18.11 -1.66 -6.32
C GLN A 24 -19.64 -1.78 -6.39
N ASN A 25 -20.24 -2.71 -5.62
CA ASN A 25 -21.69 -2.89 -5.64
C ASN A 25 -22.46 -1.65 -5.15
N PRO A 26 -22.15 -1.02 -4.01
CA PRO A 26 -22.72 0.27 -3.63
C PRO A 26 -22.50 1.37 -4.68
N LEU A 27 -21.32 1.47 -5.28
CA LEU A 27 -21.02 2.47 -6.32
C LEU A 27 -21.93 2.29 -7.54
N LYS A 28 -22.07 1.06 -8.05
CA LYS A 28 -22.99 0.76 -9.18
C LYS A 28 -24.44 1.08 -8.84
N LYS A 29 -24.92 0.70 -7.66
CA LYS A 29 -26.29 1.03 -7.21
C LYS A 29 -26.51 2.54 -7.12
N ALA A 30 -25.48 3.28 -6.76
CA ALA A 30 -25.53 4.73 -6.67
C ALA A 30 -25.24 5.44 -8.02
N ALA A 31 -24.94 4.70 -9.09
CA ALA A 31 -24.45 5.23 -10.37
C ALA A 31 -23.25 6.19 -10.18
N LEU A 32 -22.32 5.79 -9.32
CA LEU A 32 -21.06 6.49 -9.01
C LEU A 32 -19.85 5.63 -9.39
N ASP A 33 -20.05 4.53 -10.10
CA ASP A 33 -18.97 3.73 -10.65
C ASP A 33 -18.28 4.45 -11.83
N TYR A 34 -17.06 3.99 -12.16
CA TYR A 34 -16.24 4.64 -13.17
C TYR A 34 -16.95 4.74 -14.52
N ASP A 35 -17.54 3.67 -15.01
CA ASP A 35 -18.13 3.63 -16.35
C ASP A 35 -19.27 4.65 -16.47
N THR A 36 -20.12 4.73 -15.44
CA THR A 36 -21.23 5.69 -15.37
C THR A 36 -20.74 7.14 -15.33
N LEU A 37 -19.75 7.42 -14.46
CA LEU A 37 -19.24 8.79 -14.31
C LEU A 37 -18.41 9.22 -15.52
N HIS A 38 -17.60 8.33 -16.08
CA HIS A 38 -16.80 8.64 -17.26
C HIS A 38 -17.64 8.92 -18.51
N ALA A 39 -18.72 8.18 -18.70
CA ALA A 39 -19.66 8.45 -19.79
C ALA A 39 -20.31 9.84 -19.68
N LYS A 40 -20.60 10.28 -18.46
CA LYS A 40 -21.23 11.58 -18.20
C LYS A 40 -20.24 12.74 -18.12
N TYR A 41 -19.03 12.49 -17.59
CA TYR A 41 -17.96 13.45 -17.33
C TYR A 41 -16.63 12.92 -17.87
N PRO A 42 -16.39 12.97 -19.19
CA PRO A 42 -15.23 12.32 -19.80
C PRO A 42 -13.85 12.84 -19.33
N LYS A 43 -13.81 14.06 -18.80
CA LYS A 43 -12.58 14.68 -18.27
C LYS A 43 -12.27 14.30 -16.83
N LEU A 44 -13.26 13.73 -16.11
CA LEU A 44 -13.13 13.43 -14.69
C LEU A 44 -12.08 12.35 -14.46
N VAL A 45 -11.12 12.62 -13.60
CA VAL A 45 -10.17 11.62 -13.08
C VAL A 45 -10.85 10.86 -11.95
N TYR A 46 -10.86 9.54 -12.06
CA TYR A 46 -11.52 8.67 -11.08
C TYR A 46 -10.48 7.92 -10.24
N GLY A 47 -10.36 8.27 -8.96
CA GLY A 47 -9.49 7.60 -7.99
C GLY A 47 -10.26 6.56 -7.16
N PHE A 48 -9.80 5.32 -7.15
CA PHE A 48 -10.44 4.23 -6.41
C PHE A 48 -9.45 3.52 -5.48
N VAL A 49 -9.84 3.41 -4.22
CA VAL A 49 -9.09 2.67 -3.18
C VAL A 49 -9.90 1.48 -2.70
N SER A 50 -9.26 0.33 -2.57
CA SER A 50 -9.88 -0.88 -2.02
C SER A 50 -8.93 -1.62 -1.06
N GLY A 51 -9.44 -2.63 -0.36
CA GLY A 51 -8.59 -3.50 0.46
C GLY A 51 -7.72 -4.42 -0.40
N TYR A 52 -8.35 -5.12 -1.36
CA TYR A 52 -7.72 -6.23 -2.09
C TYR A 52 -7.70 -6.08 -3.62
N GLY A 53 -8.09 -4.92 -4.14
CA GLY A 53 -8.19 -4.70 -5.57
C GLY A 53 -9.58 -5.04 -6.12
N GLU A 54 -9.71 -5.02 -7.45
CA GLU A 54 -11.00 -5.19 -8.14
C GLU A 54 -11.18 -6.59 -8.76
N LYS A 55 -10.14 -7.40 -8.71
CA LYS A 55 -10.11 -8.75 -9.28
C LYS A 55 -9.74 -9.77 -8.20
N GLY A 56 -10.05 -11.03 -8.49
CA GLY A 56 -9.75 -12.12 -7.57
C GLY A 56 -10.87 -12.41 -6.57
N PRO A 57 -10.70 -13.47 -5.75
CA PRO A 57 -11.74 -13.94 -4.83
C PRO A 57 -12.05 -12.95 -3.70
N ASP A 58 -11.07 -12.14 -3.28
CA ASP A 58 -11.16 -11.25 -2.13
C ASP A 58 -11.62 -9.82 -2.49
N LYS A 59 -11.93 -9.53 -3.76
CA LYS A 59 -12.25 -8.18 -4.28
C LYS A 59 -13.38 -7.45 -3.52
N ASP A 60 -14.34 -8.20 -3.00
CA ASP A 60 -15.50 -7.66 -2.29
C ASP A 60 -15.38 -7.74 -0.76
N LEU A 61 -14.26 -8.28 -0.25
CA LEU A 61 -14.02 -8.34 1.18
C LEU A 61 -13.69 -6.95 1.77
N PRO A 62 -14.12 -6.69 3.02
CA PRO A 62 -13.67 -5.51 3.73
C PRO A 62 -12.18 -5.61 4.02
N GLY A 63 -11.42 -4.59 3.62
CA GLY A 63 -9.98 -4.50 3.89
C GLY A 63 -9.69 -3.28 4.74
N PHE A 64 -8.87 -3.49 5.77
CA PHE A 64 -8.33 -2.47 6.65
C PHE A 64 -6.81 -2.52 6.60
N ASP A 65 -6.17 -1.48 7.06
CA ASP A 65 -4.72 -1.39 7.22
C ASP A 65 -4.15 -2.67 7.88
N PHE A 66 -4.67 -3.04 9.05
CA PHE A 66 -4.21 -4.22 9.79
C PHE A 66 -4.41 -5.54 9.04
N THR A 67 -5.49 -5.68 8.30
CA THR A 67 -5.86 -6.95 7.66
C THR A 67 -5.34 -7.07 6.22
N ALA A 68 -5.50 -6.04 5.40
CA ALA A 68 -5.15 -6.09 3.99
C ALA A 68 -3.67 -5.74 3.74
N PHE A 69 -3.14 -4.71 4.42
CA PHE A 69 -1.77 -4.29 4.25
C PHE A 69 -0.82 -5.13 5.13
N PHE A 70 -0.98 -5.08 6.46
CA PHE A 70 -0.05 -5.74 7.35
C PHE A 70 -0.14 -7.27 7.31
N ALA A 71 -1.32 -7.84 7.55
CA ALA A 71 -1.47 -9.29 7.66
C ALA A 71 -1.45 -9.97 6.29
N ARG A 72 -2.43 -9.72 5.43
CA ARG A 72 -2.55 -10.38 4.12
C ARG A 72 -1.44 -9.99 3.16
N GLY A 73 -0.99 -8.75 3.20
CA GLY A 73 0.13 -8.23 2.39
C GLY A 73 1.50 -8.71 2.82
N GLY A 74 1.60 -9.37 3.99
CA GLY A 74 2.84 -9.97 4.48
C GLY A 74 3.80 -9.01 5.19
N VAL A 75 3.51 -7.71 5.23
CA VAL A 75 4.38 -6.70 5.86
C VAL A 75 4.63 -7.03 7.33
N LEU A 76 3.58 -7.44 8.08
CA LEU A 76 3.71 -7.79 9.49
C LEU A 76 4.76 -8.89 9.72
N GLY A 77 4.82 -9.90 8.83
CA GLY A 77 5.80 -10.99 8.92
C GLY A 77 7.25 -10.54 8.85
N THR A 78 7.53 -9.36 8.29
CA THR A 78 8.88 -8.79 8.16
C THR A 78 9.30 -7.94 9.37
N LEU A 79 8.39 -7.62 10.29
CA LEU A 79 8.58 -6.62 11.33
C LEU A 79 8.90 -7.19 12.72
N PHE A 80 9.01 -8.50 12.88
CA PHE A 80 9.34 -9.10 14.17
C PHE A 80 10.36 -10.23 14.03
N ASP A 81 11.05 -10.51 15.11
CA ASP A 81 12.08 -11.56 15.18
C ASP A 81 11.42 -12.94 15.27
N LYS A 82 12.00 -13.95 14.64
CA LYS A 82 11.53 -15.33 14.71
C LYS A 82 11.36 -15.76 16.17
N ASP A 83 10.28 -16.47 16.44
CA ASP A 83 9.92 -16.97 17.77
C ASP A 83 9.53 -15.88 18.79
N SER A 84 9.36 -14.63 18.34
CA SER A 84 8.78 -13.55 19.14
C SER A 84 7.30 -13.30 18.78
N LEU A 85 6.63 -12.48 19.59
CA LEU A 85 5.27 -12.03 19.27
C LEU A 85 5.30 -11.06 18.08
N PRO A 86 4.29 -11.15 17.18
CA PRO A 86 4.09 -10.11 16.19
C PRO A 86 4.00 -8.74 16.86
N MET A 87 4.66 -7.75 16.25
CA MET A 87 4.65 -6.41 16.82
C MET A 87 3.27 -5.75 16.69
N LEU A 88 2.97 -4.86 17.63
CA LEU A 88 1.81 -3.99 17.54
C LEU A 88 2.06 -2.92 16.47
N THR A 89 1.28 -2.94 15.40
CA THR A 89 1.45 -2.02 14.27
C THR A 89 0.81 -0.66 14.55
N ILE A 90 1.34 0.38 13.93
CA ILE A 90 0.76 1.72 13.97
C ILE A 90 -0.44 1.77 13.03
N ALA A 91 -1.58 2.23 13.53
CA ALA A 91 -2.79 2.42 12.72
C ALA A 91 -2.57 3.43 11.60
N GLY A 92 -3.07 3.14 10.41
CA GLY A 92 -3.02 4.03 9.25
C GLY A 92 -1.68 4.02 8.50
N PHE A 93 -0.71 3.20 8.88
CA PHE A 93 0.59 3.16 8.20
C PHE A 93 0.45 2.79 6.71
N GLY A 94 -0.22 1.69 6.41
CA GLY A 94 -0.49 1.27 5.05
C GLY A 94 -1.54 2.17 4.35
N ASP A 95 -2.50 2.72 5.11
CA ASP A 95 -3.47 3.70 4.58
C ASP A 95 -2.76 4.95 4.04
N HIS A 96 -1.74 5.46 4.74
CA HIS A 96 -0.93 6.57 4.26
C HIS A 96 -0.13 6.20 3.01
N GLN A 97 0.44 5.00 2.96
CA GLN A 97 1.17 4.50 1.79
C GLN A 97 0.25 4.44 0.57
N VAL A 98 -0.89 3.78 0.68
CA VAL A 98 -1.85 3.66 -0.43
C VAL A 98 -2.40 5.01 -0.85
N GLY A 99 -2.57 5.95 0.11
CA GLY A 99 -2.95 7.32 -0.16
C GLY A 99 -1.94 8.06 -1.05
N MET A 100 -0.64 7.88 -0.79
CA MET A 100 0.42 8.48 -1.61
C MET A 100 0.49 7.85 -3.01
N TYR A 101 0.30 6.54 -3.14
CA TYR A 101 0.23 5.90 -4.46
C TYR A 101 -0.97 6.38 -5.26
N LEU A 102 -2.14 6.54 -4.61
CA LEU A 102 -3.31 7.14 -5.24
C LEU A 102 -3.03 8.57 -5.70
N ALA A 103 -2.48 9.40 -4.83
CA ALA A 103 -2.18 10.79 -5.13
C ALA A 103 -1.25 10.92 -6.34
N SER A 104 -0.19 10.12 -6.41
CA SER A 104 0.76 10.10 -7.53
C SER A 104 0.07 9.71 -8.84
N GLY A 105 -0.74 8.66 -8.83
CA GLY A 105 -1.49 8.21 -10.00
C GLY A 105 -2.54 9.22 -10.46
N VAL A 106 -3.28 9.81 -9.51
CA VAL A 106 -4.30 10.83 -9.80
C VAL A 106 -3.68 12.10 -10.39
N LEU A 107 -2.52 12.54 -9.88
CA LEU A 107 -1.82 13.71 -10.46
C LEU A 107 -1.34 13.44 -11.90
N ALA A 108 -0.82 12.26 -12.17
CA ALA A 108 -0.44 11.87 -13.54
C ALA A 108 -1.65 11.83 -14.47
N ALA A 109 -2.77 11.24 -14.02
CA ALA A 109 -4.02 11.19 -14.77
C ALA A 109 -4.62 12.60 -14.98
N LEU A 110 -4.53 13.48 -13.99
CA LEU A 110 -4.99 14.87 -14.10
C LEU A 110 -4.17 15.66 -15.12
N TYR A 111 -2.83 15.48 -15.12
CA TYR A 111 -1.98 16.09 -16.12
C TYR A 111 -2.39 15.67 -17.53
N ARG A 112 -2.56 14.36 -17.76
CA ARG A 112 -3.06 13.83 -19.03
C ARG A 112 -4.45 14.38 -19.38
N ALA A 113 -5.37 14.44 -18.44
CA ALA A 113 -6.73 14.95 -18.65
C ALA A 113 -6.74 16.43 -19.08
N ARG A 114 -5.81 17.23 -18.56
CA ARG A 114 -5.66 18.64 -18.97
C ARG A 114 -5.17 18.78 -20.40
N GLU A 115 -4.24 17.93 -20.83
CA GLU A 115 -3.67 17.94 -22.18
C GLU A 115 -4.64 17.38 -23.22
N THR A 116 -5.34 16.29 -22.89
CA THR A 116 -6.14 15.53 -23.85
C THR A 116 -7.65 15.81 -23.78
N GLY A 117 -8.12 16.37 -22.69
CA GLY A 117 -9.54 16.51 -22.41
C GLY A 117 -10.21 15.21 -21.95
N ILE A 118 -9.44 14.12 -21.72
CA ILE A 118 -9.95 12.80 -21.37
C ILE A 118 -9.33 12.38 -20.03
N GLY A 119 -10.19 12.20 -19.01
CA GLY A 119 -9.82 11.67 -17.71
C GLY A 119 -9.46 10.19 -17.76
N ASP A 120 -8.99 9.68 -16.64
CA ASP A 120 -8.57 8.29 -16.52
C ASP A 120 -8.98 7.72 -15.17
N ARG A 121 -8.84 6.41 -15.04
CA ARG A 121 -9.12 5.68 -13.81
C ARG A 121 -7.82 5.26 -13.12
N VAL A 122 -7.68 5.64 -11.87
CA VAL A 122 -6.57 5.24 -11.00
C VAL A 122 -7.08 4.31 -9.92
N VAL A 123 -6.55 3.10 -9.86
CA VAL A 123 -6.94 2.06 -8.91
C VAL A 123 -5.76 1.67 -8.05
N VAL A 124 -5.92 1.76 -6.75
CA VAL A 124 -4.94 1.28 -5.76
C VAL A 124 -5.62 0.39 -4.73
N SER A 125 -4.84 -0.45 -4.06
CA SER A 125 -5.34 -1.23 -2.94
C SER A 125 -4.28 -1.41 -1.86
N LEU A 126 -4.71 -1.59 -0.62
CA LEU A 126 -3.84 -1.87 0.52
C LEU A 126 -2.98 -3.10 0.28
N PHE A 127 -3.57 -4.18 -0.24
CA PHE A 127 -2.86 -5.42 -0.54
C PHE A 127 -1.76 -5.23 -1.59
N HIS A 128 -2.06 -4.57 -2.73
CA HIS A 128 -1.06 -4.34 -3.78
C HIS A 128 0.04 -3.40 -3.32
N SER A 129 -0.28 -2.39 -2.51
CA SER A 129 0.71 -1.50 -1.91
C SER A 129 1.66 -2.26 -1.00
N ALA A 130 1.13 -3.15 -0.15
CA ALA A 130 1.96 -4.03 0.68
C ALA A 130 2.87 -4.95 -0.15
N ILE A 131 2.35 -5.56 -1.22
CA ILE A 131 3.16 -6.39 -2.14
C ILE A 131 4.28 -5.58 -2.79
N TRP A 132 4.03 -4.32 -3.13
CA TRP A 132 5.08 -3.43 -3.62
C TRP A 132 6.16 -3.19 -2.55
N ASP A 133 5.77 -2.90 -1.30
CA ASP A 133 6.69 -2.60 -0.23
C ASP A 133 7.58 -3.81 0.17
N VAL A 134 7.05 -5.04 0.06
CA VAL A 134 7.83 -6.28 0.27
C VAL A 134 8.36 -6.90 -1.03
N SER A 135 8.30 -6.21 -2.15
CA SER A 135 8.59 -6.74 -3.48
C SER A 135 10.01 -7.31 -3.63
N LEU A 136 11.00 -6.69 -2.99
CA LEU A 136 12.39 -7.18 -3.00
C LEU A 136 12.48 -8.58 -2.38
N ILE A 137 11.83 -8.79 -1.23
CA ILE A 137 11.80 -10.07 -0.53
C ILE A 137 11.02 -11.10 -1.34
N LEU A 138 9.86 -10.70 -1.86
CA LEU A 138 9.01 -11.54 -2.70
C LEU A 138 9.75 -11.98 -3.97
N GLN A 139 10.46 -11.07 -4.62
CA GLN A 139 11.27 -11.39 -5.79
C GLN A 139 12.40 -12.38 -5.44
N ALA A 140 13.15 -12.10 -4.38
CA ALA A 140 14.26 -12.95 -3.96
C ALA A 140 13.80 -14.35 -3.52
N SER A 141 12.63 -14.49 -2.89
CA SER A 141 12.08 -15.78 -2.46
C SER A 141 11.86 -16.76 -3.62
N GLN A 142 11.65 -16.26 -4.83
CA GLN A 142 11.46 -17.08 -6.03
C GLN A 142 12.75 -17.82 -6.45
N TYR A 143 13.90 -17.37 -5.98
CA TYR A 143 15.21 -17.98 -6.23
C TYR A 143 15.66 -18.89 -5.08
N GLY A 144 14.78 -19.20 -4.12
CA GLY A 144 15.06 -20.12 -3.02
C GLY A 144 16.04 -19.60 -1.96
N ASP A 145 16.22 -18.28 -1.86
CA ASP A 145 17.08 -17.67 -0.86
C ASP A 145 16.47 -17.83 0.55
N PRO A 146 17.11 -18.58 1.47
CA PRO A 146 16.59 -18.80 2.81
C PRO A 146 16.52 -17.51 3.65
N THR A 147 17.27 -16.47 3.31
CA THR A 147 17.23 -15.17 3.99
C THR A 147 15.94 -14.39 3.72
N THR A 148 15.09 -14.88 2.80
CA THR A 148 13.79 -14.30 2.48
C THR A 148 12.62 -14.98 3.19
N GLN A 149 12.88 -16.01 4.00
CA GLN A 149 11.87 -16.76 4.74
C GLN A 149 11.53 -16.07 6.07
N TYR A 150 10.84 -14.97 5.99
CA TYR A 150 10.40 -14.19 7.16
C TYR A 150 9.31 -14.91 7.99
N PRO A 151 9.29 -14.69 9.33
CA PRO A 151 10.21 -13.83 10.10
C PRO A 151 11.60 -14.45 10.25
N LEU A 152 12.63 -13.58 10.20
CA LEU A 152 14.01 -13.98 10.38
C LEU A 152 14.43 -13.93 11.85
N SER A 153 15.41 -14.74 12.23
CA SER A 153 16.05 -14.62 13.54
C SER A 153 17.31 -13.77 13.46
N ARG A 154 17.39 -12.72 14.26
CA ARG A 154 18.62 -11.90 14.35
C ARG A 154 19.84 -12.70 14.80
N ARG A 155 19.63 -13.83 15.49
CA ARG A 155 20.72 -14.71 15.97
C ARG A 155 21.37 -15.50 14.86
N THR A 156 20.69 -15.70 13.74
CA THR A 156 21.15 -16.52 12.61
C THR A 156 21.42 -15.70 11.36
N LEU A 157 21.25 -14.39 11.41
CA LEU A 157 21.58 -13.51 10.29
C LEU A 157 23.07 -13.55 9.97
N PRO A 158 23.45 -13.67 8.68
CA PRO A 158 24.86 -13.77 8.29
C PRO A 158 25.64 -12.47 8.51
N ASN A 159 24.97 -11.33 8.60
CA ASN A 159 25.57 -10.02 8.83
C ASN A 159 24.97 -9.34 10.07
N PRO A 160 25.66 -9.36 11.22
CA PRO A 160 25.21 -8.70 12.43
C PRO A 160 25.25 -7.15 12.34
N LEU A 161 25.90 -6.59 11.33
CA LEU A 161 26.04 -5.14 11.16
C LEU A 161 24.85 -4.47 10.43
N VAL A 162 23.72 -5.19 10.27
CA VAL A 162 22.48 -4.65 9.68
C VAL A 162 21.27 -4.82 10.58
N VAL A 163 21.49 -5.04 11.88
CA VAL A 163 20.43 -5.27 12.85
C VAL A 163 20.54 -4.29 14.03
N ALA A 164 19.46 -4.21 14.82
CA ALA A 164 19.46 -3.45 16.05
C ALA A 164 20.15 -4.23 17.18
N HIS A 165 21.03 -3.55 17.93
CA HIS A 165 21.75 -4.08 19.07
C HIS A 165 21.38 -3.32 20.35
N LYS A 166 21.22 -4.06 21.45
CA LYS A 166 21.01 -3.46 22.76
C LYS A 166 22.35 -2.99 23.32
N THR A 167 22.43 -1.73 23.71
CA THR A 167 23.61 -1.13 24.35
C THR A 167 23.67 -1.44 25.84
N LYS A 168 24.85 -1.23 26.46
CA LYS A 168 25.06 -1.51 27.87
C LYS A 168 24.14 -0.68 28.80
N ASP A 169 23.79 0.52 28.38
CA ASP A 169 22.87 1.41 29.11
C ASP A 169 21.38 1.12 28.84
N GLY A 170 21.08 -0.01 28.13
CA GLY A 170 19.73 -0.48 27.89
C GLY A 170 19.00 0.12 26.69
N LYS A 171 19.65 1.03 25.96
CA LYS A 171 19.12 1.62 24.72
C LYS A 171 19.33 0.68 23.53
N TRP A 172 18.83 1.08 22.38
CA TRP A 172 18.99 0.34 21.12
C TRP A 172 19.71 1.19 20.10
N LEU A 173 20.67 0.56 19.41
CA LEU A 173 21.39 1.13 18.28
C LEU A 173 21.10 0.31 17.02
N GLN A 174 20.60 0.95 15.97
CA GLN A 174 20.48 0.33 14.65
C GLN A 174 21.77 0.56 13.87
N ILE A 175 22.39 -0.55 13.44
CA ILE A 175 23.56 -0.52 12.56
C ILE A 175 23.10 -0.81 11.12
N ALA A 176 23.72 -0.15 10.13
CA ALA A 176 23.42 -0.33 8.71
C ALA A 176 24.72 -0.37 7.89
N MET A 177 25.45 -1.47 7.98
CA MET A 177 26.69 -1.73 7.24
C MET A 177 26.54 -3.00 6.38
N PRO A 178 25.90 -2.93 5.19
CA PRO A 178 25.54 -4.11 4.41
C PRO A 178 26.74 -4.84 3.80
N GLN A 179 27.86 -4.16 3.57
CA GLN A 179 29.08 -4.77 3.03
C GLN A 179 29.94 -5.37 4.17
N TYR A 180 29.55 -6.54 4.68
CA TYR A 180 30.16 -7.14 5.86
C TYR A 180 31.69 -7.23 5.78
N ASN A 181 32.25 -7.83 4.75
CA ASN A 181 33.68 -8.05 4.59
C ASN A 181 34.50 -6.72 4.56
N ARG A 182 33.89 -5.65 4.10
CA ARG A 182 34.49 -4.32 4.07
C ARG A 182 34.43 -3.62 5.42
N HIS A 183 33.28 -3.71 6.09
CA HIS A 183 33.03 -2.89 7.28
C HIS A 183 33.44 -3.59 8.58
N TYR A 184 33.37 -4.90 8.65
CA TYR A 184 33.67 -5.64 9.87
C TYR A 184 35.10 -5.41 10.39
N PRO A 185 36.17 -5.42 9.57
CA PRO A 185 37.52 -5.16 10.04
C PRO A 185 37.75 -3.74 10.59
N ILE A 186 36.90 -2.78 10.18
CA ILE A 186 36.99 -1.39 10.64
C ILE A 186 36.18 -1.22 11.91
N PHE A 187 35.12 -2.00 12.08
CA PHE A 187 34.22 -1.93 13.23
C PHE A 187 34.82 -2.59 14.47
N MET A 188 35.60 -3.66 14.33
CA MET A 188 36.29 -4.39 15.42
C MET A 188 37.59 -3.72 15.86
#